data_4c6c481b1162733142dcf690f2fa8c5f
#
_entry.id   4c6c481b1162733142dcf690f2fa8c5f
#
_cell.length_a   1.000
_cell.length_b   1.000
_cell.length_c   1.000
_cell.angle_alpha   90.00
_cell.angle_beta   90.00
_cell.angle_gamma   90.00
#
_symmetry.space_group_name_H-M   'P 1'
#
loop_
_entity.id
_entity.type
_entity.pdbx_description
1 polymer ?
#
loop_
_entity_poly.entity_id
_entity_poly.type
_entity_poly.pdbx_seq_one_letter_code
_entity_poly.pdbx_strand_id
1 'polypeptide(L)'
;MENVKIINENLFSIGKYEFIKFTSDDGNVIGVLKDSLGDMRFGDSNDLSKSDILKNLTEKFLPEIESIVGAENVLEFETDLISLDGSRKHGVMRSKVSLPTFDFYRSNRAIFAKYPLDDYWWLATPDTTSEYVNDNWVRVVSPSGILSNIYYDFYNVGVRPFCILNSNIFVSR
;
A
#
# COMPACT_ATOMS: atom_id res chain seq x y z
N MET A 1 9.77 21.40 6.32
CA MET A 1 8.75 21.49 5.25
C MET A 1 7.42 21.84 5.89
N GLU A 2 6.79 22.93 5.46
CA GLU A 2 5.51 23.40 6.06
C GLU A 2 4.37 22.39 5.88
N ASN A 3 4.42 21.57 4.84
CA ASN A 3 3.35 20.64 4.48
C ASN A 3 3.57 19.20 4.97
N VAL A 4 4.61 18.96 5.78
CA VAL A 4 4.88 17.67 6.43
C VAL A 4 4.79 17.84 7.93
N LYS A 5 3.91 17.09 8.59
CA LYS A 5 3.65 17.22 10.03
C LYS A 5 3.58 15.86 10.71
N ILE A 6 4.30 15.70 11.81
CA ILE A 6 4.06 14.59 12.75
C ILE A 6 2.80 14.92 13.54
N ILE A 7 1.80 14.06 13.48
CA ILE A 7 0.53 14.21 14.20
C ILE A 7 0.65 13.58 15.59
N ASN A 8 1.12 12.32 15.62
CA ASN A 8 1.42 11.59 16.85
C ASN A 8 2.43 10.46 16.56
N GLU A 9 2.63 9.55 17.49
CA GLU A 9 3.58 8.44 17.32
C GLU A 9 3.28 7.51 16.14
N ASN A 10 2.02 7.40 15.74
CA ASN A 10 1.54 6.49 14.69
C ASN A 10 1.07 7.21 13.42
N LEU A 11 1.02 8.54 13.40
CA LEU A 11 0.47 9.31 12.28
C LEU A 11 1.34 10.48 11.88
N PHE A 12 1.42 10.72 10.58
CA PHE A 12 1.95 11.96 10.00
C PHE A 12 1.09 12.39 8.82
N SER A 13 1.27 13.63 8.35
CA SER A 13 0.61 14.14 7.16
C SER A 13 1.60 14.70 6.15
N ILE A 14 1.26 14.55 4.88
CA ILE A 14 1.89 15.24 3.74
C ILE A 14 0.76 15.92 2.99
N GLY A 15 0.75 17.26 3.02
CA GLY A 15 -0.36 18.03 2.46
C GLY A 15 -1.69 17.63 3.07
N LYS A 16 -2.64 17.25 2.23
CA LYS A 16 -3.99 16.79 2.64
C LYS A 16 -4.05 15.33 3.10
N TYR A 17 -2.99 14.56 2.88
CA TYR A 17 -2.96 13.13 3.16
C TYR A 17 -2.43 12.83 4.55
N GLU A 18 -3.15 12.03 5.30
CA GLU A 18 -2.70 11.44 6.56
C GLU A 18 -2.24 10.00 6.35
N PHE A 19 -1.11 9.66 6.95
CA PHE A 19 -0.48 8.34 6.84
C PHE A 19 -0.33 7.69 8.20
N ILE A 20 -0.58 6.39 8.24
CA ILE A 20 -0.13 5.53 9.34
C ILE A 20 1.37 5.36 9.20
N LYS A 21 2.11 5.59 10.28
CA LYS A 21 3.56 5.61 10.32
C LYS A 21 4.12 4.28 10.80
N PHE A 22 5.08 3.77 10.04
CA PHE A 22 5.91 2.62 10.43
C PHE A 22 7.39 2.98 10.18
N THR A 23 8.30 2.24 10.79
CA THR A 23 9.73 2.43 10.57
C THR A 23 10.28 1.24 9.78
N SER A 24 11.02 1.52 8.71
CA SER A 24 11.73 0.49 7.95
C SER A 24 13.02 0.08 8.65
N ASP A 25 13.61 -1.06 8.27
CA ASP A 25 14.83 -1.61 8.87
C ASP A 25 16.03 -0.66 8.71
N ASP A 26 16.06 0.15 7.66
CA ASP A 26 17.11 1.15 7.40
C ASP A 26 16.86 2.51 8.08
N GLY A 27 15.82 2.63 8.90
CA GLY A 27 15.47 3.85 9.64
C GLY A 27 14.66 4.87 8.86
N ASN A 28 14.29 4.59 7.62
CA ASN A 28 13.36 5.43 6.86
C ASN A 28 11.92 5.24 7.34
N VAL A 29 11.01 6.11 6.90
CA VAL A 29 9.62 6.10 7.31
C VAL A 29 8.75 5.44 6.26
N ILE A 30 8.04 4.39 6.66
CA ILE A 30 6.98 3.78 5.86
C ILE A 30 5.68 4.52 6.17
N GLY A 31 4.98 4.95 5.13
CA GLY A 31 3.64 5.51 5.21
C GLY A 31 2.63 4.63 4.49
N VAL A 32 1.55 4.29 5.19
CA VAL A 32 0.36 3.67 4.58
C VAL A 32 -0.79 4.65 4.76
N LEU A 33 -1.48 5.00 3.68
CA LEU A 33 -2.56 5.98 3.76
C LEU A 33 -3.60 5.56 4.79
N LYS A 34 -3.94 6.46 5.70
CA LYS A 34 -4.88 6.20 6.81
C LYS A 34 -6.29 5.95 6.29
N ASP A 35 -6.79 6.80 5.41
CA ASP A 35 -8.08 6.65 4.76
C ASP A 35 -7.89 6.09 3.34
N SER A 36 -8.95 5.56 2.72
CA SER A 36 -8.88 5.11 1.34
C SER A 36 -8.76 6.30 0.38
N LEU A 37 -8.00 6.12 -0.71
CA LEU A 37 -8.06 7.04 -1.87
C LEU A 37 -9.42 7.01 -2.59
N GLY A 38 -10.21 6.00 -2.34
CA GLY A 38 -11.46 5.69 -3.01
C GLY A 38 -11.48 4.23 -3.44
N ASP A 39 -12.64 3.79 -3.87
CA ASP A 39 -12.84 2.43 -4.32
C ASP A 39 -12.45 2.29 -5.79
N MET A 40 -11.75 1.21 -6.13
CA MET A 40 -11.46 0.85 -7.51
C MET A 40 -11.22 -0.65 -7.65
N ARG A 41 -11.39 -1.15 -8.87
CA ARG A 41 -11.00 -2.53 -9.18
C ARG A 41 -9.48 -2.67 -9.15
N PHE A 42 -9.00 -3.87 -8.89
CA PHE A 42 -7.56 -4.15 -8.87
C PHE A 42 -6.95 -4.06 -10.29
N GLY A 43 -7.54 -4.73 -11.25
CA GLY A 43 -7.08 -4.74 -12.63
C GLY A 43 -7.68 -5.86 -13.45
N ASP A 44 -6.96 -6.34 -14.46
CA ASP A 44 -7.34 -7.47 -15.33
C ASP A 44 -6.75 -8.81 -14.85
N SER A 45 -6.00 -8.81 -13.77
CA SER A 45 -5.40 -9.98 -13.13
C SER A 45 -5.07 -9.67 -11.67
N ASN A 46 -4.58 -10.65 -10.93
CA ASN A 46 -4.12 -10.46 -9.56
C ASN A 46 -2.63 -10.05 -9.44
N ASP A 47 -2.02 -9.66 -10.55
CA ASP A 47 -0.66 -9.13 -10.59
C ASP A 47 -0.65 -7.61 -10.37
N LEU A 48 -0.19 -7.16 -9.20
CA LEU A 48 -0.13 -5.74 -8.87
C LEU A 48 0.72 -4.95 -9.87
N SER A 49 1.79 -5.52 -10.41
CA SER A 49 2.68 -4.83 -11.35
C SER A 49 2.00 -4.44 -12.67
N LYS A 50 0.88 -5.08 -13.00
CA LYS A 50 0.06 -4.84 -14.19
C LYS A 50 -1.31 -4.26 -13.85
N SER A 51 -1.56 -3.90 -12.60
CA SER A 51 -2.87 -3.48 -12.10
C SER A 51 -3.25 -2.06 -12.51
N ASP A 52 -4.54 -1.81 -12.56
CA ASP A 52 -5.09 -0.45 -12.70
C ASP A 52 -4.73 0.41 -11.47
N ILE A 53 -4.65 -0.23 -10.30
CA ILE A 53 -4.27 0.44 -9.04
C ILE A 53 -2.87 1.01 -9.15
N LEU A 54 -1.88 0.20 -9.52
CA LEU A 54 -0.50 0.68 -9.62
C LEU A 54 -0.36 1.80 -10.65
N LYS A 55 -1.05 1.68 -11.78
CA LYS A 55 -1.08 2.73 -12.81
C LYS A 55 -1.65 4.04 -12.23
N ASN A 56 -2.77 3.97 -11.53
CA ASN A 56 -3.39 5.15 -10.92
C ASN A 56 -2.49 5.78 -9.85
N LEU A 57 -1.89 4.95 -8.97
CA LEU A 57 -0.98 5.44 -7.93
C LEU A 57 0.27 6.10 -8.52
N THR A 58 0.83 5.54 -9.58
CA THR A 58 2.02 6.07 -10.23
C THR A 58 1.74 7.37 -10.99
N GLU A 59 0.59 7.47 -11.65
CA GLU A 59 0.26 8.61 -12.50
C GLU A 59 -0.39 9.78 -11.74
N LYS A 60 -1.06 9.54 -10.60
CA LYS A 60 -1.83 10.56 -9.89
C LYS A 60 -1.35 10.79 -8.45
N PHE A 61 -1.29 9.76 -7.63
CA PHE A 61 -0.94 9.88 -6.22
C PHE A 61 0.54 10.22 -6.01
N LEU A 62 1.44 9.46 -6.61
CA LEU A 62 2.89 9.65 -6.47
C LEU A 62 3.35 11.07 -6.87
N PRO A 63 2.91 11.63 -8.01
CA PRO A 63 3.29 13.00 -8.38
C PRO A 63 2.84 14.07 -7.36
N GLU A 64 1.68 13.90 -6.73
CA GLU A 64 1.23 14.83 -5.68
C GLU A 64 2.17 14.78 -4.47
N ILE A 65 2.53 13.60 -4.01
CA ILE A 65 3.46 13.43 -2.88
C ILE A 65 4.83 14.01 -3.23
N GLU A 66 5.37 13.66 -4.40
CA GLU A 66 6.67 14.14 -4.86
C GLU A 66 6.71 15.67 -5.01
N SER A 67 5.61 16.29 -5.42
CA SER A 67 5.52 17.74 -5.52
C SER A 67 5.65 18.47 -4.17
N ILE A 68 5.33 17.79 -3.09
CA ILE A 68 5.37 18.33 -1.73
C ILE A 68 6.71 18.05 -1.05
N VAL A 69 7.20 16.82 -1.14
CA VAL A 69 8.40 16.39 -0.40
C VAL A 69 9.68 16.36 -1.23
N GLY A 70 9.57 16.46 -2.56
CA GLY A 70 10.67 16.23 -3.50
C GLY A 70 10.76 14.76 -3.93
N ALA A 71 10.98 14.54 -5.22
CA ALA A 71 11.02 13.18 -5.79
C ALA A 71 12.15 12.32 -5.20
N GLU A 72 13.26 12.94 -4.79
CA GLU A 72 14.41 12.30 -4.14
C GLU A 72 14.09 11.77 -2.74
N ASN A 73 13.04 12.27 -2.10
CA ASN A 73 12.63 11.89 -0.76
C ASN A 73 11.57 10.77 -0.74
N VAL A 74 11.04 10.40 -1.90
CA VAL A 74 10.18 9.21 -2.06
C VAL A 74 11.05 8.10 -2.61
N LEU A 75 11.32 7.10 -1.78
CA LEU A 75 12.32 6.08 -2.08
C LEU A 75 11.73 4.94 -2.90
N GLU A 76 12.53 4.40 -3.80
CA GLU A 76 12.22 3.18 -4.54
C GLU A 76 12.45 1.96 -3.65
N PHE A 77 11.57 0.97 -3.74
CA PHE A 77 11.64 -0.26 -2.95
C PHE A 77 11.09 -1.46 -3.72
N GLU A 78 11.37 -2.64 -3.22
CA GLU A 78 10.88 -3.90 -3.76
C GLU A 78 9.64 -4.36 -3.01
N THR A 79 8.63 -4.82 -3.75
CA THR A 79 7.45 -5.50 -3.22
C THR A 79 7.47 -6.94 -3.70
N ASP A 80 7.56 -7.89 -2.78
CA ASP A 80 7.47 -9.31 -3.10
C ASP A 80 6.00 -9.67 -3.41
N LEU A 81 5.74 -10.08 -4.65
CA LEU A 81 4.43 -10.46 -5.12
C LEU A 81 4.15 -11.97 -4.97
N ILE A 82 4.86 -12.62 -4.07
CA ILE A 82 4.60 -14.01 -3.71
C ILE A 82 3.12 -14.18 -3.34
N SER A 83 2.47 -15.17 -3.94
CA SER A 83 1.08 -15.47 -3.60
C SER A 83 0.96 -16.15 -2.24
N LEU A 84 -0.26 -16.20 -1.73
CA LEU A 84 -0.52 -16.83 -0.44
C LEU A 84 -0.16 -18.32 -0.43
N ASP A 85 -0.30 -18.99 -1.59
CA ASP A 85 0.09 -20.40 -1.76
C ASP A 85 1.59 -20.61 -2.07
N GLY A 86 2.40 -19.53 -2.04
CA GLY A 86 3.85 -19.60 -2.18
C GLY A 86 4.37 -19.55 -3.63
N SER A 87 3.50 -19.33 -4.62
CA SER A 87 3.95 -19.16 -6.01
C SER A 87 4.66 -17.82 -6.22
N ARG A 88 5.76 -17.83 -6.94
CA ARG A 88 6.55 -16.64 -7.31
C ARG A 88 6.38 -16.23 -8.78
N LYS A 89 5.28 -16.62 -9.40
CA LYS A 89 4.99 -16.33 -10.82
C LYS A 89 5.09 -14.83 -11.13
N HIS A 90 4.61 -13.97 -10.23
CA HIS A 90 4.64 -12.52 -10.43
C HIS A 90 5.97 -11.86 -10.02
N GLY A 91 6.86 -12.60 -9.39
CA GLY A 91 8.19 -12.11 -9.01
C GLY A 91 8.18 -11.00 -7.99
N VAL A 92 9.07 -10.03 -8.19
CA VAL A 92 9.27 -8.87 -7.33
C VAL A 92 9.04 -7.61 -8.16
N MET A 93 8.22 -6.71 -7.63
CA MET A 93 7.97 -5.41 -8.24
C MET A 93 8.85 -4.35 -7.62
N ARG A 94 9.47 -3.50 -8.44
CA ARG A 94 10.24 -2.36 -7.98
C ARG A 94 9.52 -1.07 -8.33
N SER A 95 9.23 -0.24 -7.32
CA SER A 95 8.46 0.99 -7.49
C SER A 95 8.64 1.93 -6.30
N LYS A 96 8.15 3.16 -6.41
CA LYS A 96 8.11 4.16 -5.32
C LYS A 96 6.77 4.13 -4.56
N VAL A 97 5.79 3.42 -5.06
CA VAL A 97 4.47 3.28 -4.46
C VAL A 97 3.95 1.87 -4.68
N SER A 98 3.27 1.32 -3.70
CA SER A 98 2.69 -0.02 -3.74
C SER A 98 1.44 -0.07 -2.86
N LEU A 99 1.01 -1.26 -2.53
CA LEU A 99 0.05 -1.56 -1.48
C LEU A 99 0.74 -2.36 -0.38
N PRO A 100 0.22 -2.38 0.85
CA PRO A 100 0.71 -3.30 1.88
C PRO A 100 0.59 -4.75 1.42
N THR A 101 1.64 -5.53 1.66
CA THR A 101 1.57 -6.98 1.46
C THR A 101 0.80 -7.65 2.61
N PHE A 102 0.37 -8.88 2.39
CA PHE A 102 -0.20 -9.73 3.45
C PHE A 102 0.75 -9.84 4.66
N ASP A 103 2.04 -10.06 4.43
CA ASP A 103 3.04 -10.18 5.49
C ASP A 103 3.21 -8.88 6.27
N PHE A 104 3.25 -7.75 5.59
CA PHE A 104 3.33 -6.44 6.24
C PHE A 104 2.10 -6.16 7.11
N TYR A 105 0.90 -6.40 6.59
CA TYR A 105 -0.34 -6.24 7.36
C TYR A 105 -0.34 -7.15 8.59
N ARG A 106 -0.04 -8.42 8.41
CA ARG A 106 -0.03 -9.41 9.49
C ARG A 106 0.96 -9.03 10.60
N SER A 107 2.15 -8.59 10.23
CA SER A 107 3.20 -8.19 11.18
C SER A 107 2.86 -6.89 11.94
N ASN A 108 1.96 -6.06 11.40
CA ASN A 108 1.60 -4.75 11.96
C ASN A 108 0.11 -4.64 12.30
N ARG A 109 -0.57 -5.75 12.47
CA ARG A 109 -2.02 -5.81 12.66
C ARG A 109 -2.52 -4.94 13.84
N ALA A 110 -1.78 -4.88 14.94
CA ALA A 110 -2.15 -4.10 16.11
C ALA A 110 -2.23 -2.59 15.80
N ILE A 111 -1.35 -2.07 14.93
CA ILE A 111 -1.38 -0.67 14.51
C ILE A 111 -2.53 -0.44 13.55
N PHE A 112 -2.71 -1.31 12.55
CA PHE A 112 -3.83 -1.20 11.60
C PHE A 112 -5.20 -1.27 12.29
N ALA A 113 -5.33 -2.03 13.36
CA ALA A 113 -6.58 -2.13 14.12
C ALA A 113 -7.05 -0.80 14.72
N LYS A 114 -6.16 0.17 14.89
CA LYS A 114 -6.49 1.52 15.35
C LYS A 114 -7.12 2.39 14.25
N TYR A 115 -6.95 2.01 12.98
CA TYR A 115 -7.35 2.79 11.81
C TYR A 115 -8.11 1.94 10.79
N PRO A 116 -9.25 1.32 11.18
CA PRO A 116 -10.05 0.51 10.26
C PRO A 116 -10.69 1.39 9.18
N LEU A 117 -11.01 0.78 8.03
CA LEU A 117 -11.87 1.38 7.03
C LEU A 117 -13.29 0.82 7.15
N ASP A 118 -14.27 1.54 6.63
CA ASP A 118 -15.67 1.10 6.59
C ASP A 118 -15.92 0.03 5.52
N ASP A 119 -14.99 -0.11 4.58
CA ASP A 119 -15.03 -1.07 3.47
C ASP A 119 -13.80 -1.99 3.46
N TYR A 120 -13.86 -3.03 2.62
CA TYR A 120 -12.69 -3.84 2.29
C TYR A 120 -11.64 -3.00 1.59
N TRP A 121 -10.37 -3.36 1.74
CA TRP A 121 -9.28 -2.71 1.02
C TRP A 121 -8.23 -3.71 0.53
N TRP A 122 -7.63 -3.40 -0.63
CA TRP A 122 -6.71 -4.27 -1.33
C TRP A 122 -5.35 -4.38 -0.64
N LEU A 123 -4.82 -5.61 -0.60
CA LEU A 123 -3.41 -5.88 -0.35
C LEU A 123 -2.68 -6.13 -1.67
N ALA A 124 -1.35 -6.10 -1.64
CA ALA A 124 -0.52 -6.41 -2.81
C ALA A 124 -0.50 -7.90 -3.17
N THR A 125 -0.89 -8.77 -2.26
CA THR A 125 -0.68 -10.21 -2.32
C THR A 125 -1.79 -10.91 -3.08
N PRO A 126 -1.47 -11.63 -4.18
CA PRO A 126 -2.42 -12.52 -4.85
C PRO A 126 -2.75 -13.73 -3.97
N ASP A 127 -3.95 -14.27 -4.11
CA ASP A 127 -4.34 -15.47 -3.38
C ASP A 127 -3.58 -16.69 -3.88
N THR A 128 -3.64 -16.92 -5.18
CA THR A 128 -2.86 -17.94 -5.88
C THR A 128 -2.48 -17.49 -7.28
N THR A 129 -1.37 -17.98 -7.79
CA THR A 129 -0.91 -17.76 -9.18
C THR A 129 -0.49 -19.06 -9.84
N SER A 130 -0.95 -20.18 -9.31
CA SER A 130 -0.70 -21.51 -9.85
C SER A 130 -1.36 -21.68 -11.24
N GLU A 131 -0.67 -22.35 -12.17
CA GLU A 131 -1.21 -22.68 -13.50
C GLU A 131 -2.45 -23.58 -13.45
N TYR A 132 -2.71 -24.22 -12.32
CA TYR A 132 -3.80 -25.17 -12.12
C TYR A 132 -5.03 -24.58 -11.43
N VAL A 133 -4.98 -23.29 -11.03
CA VAL A 133 -6.07 -22.62 -10.31
C VAL A 133 -6.27 -21.23 -10.90
N ASN A 134 -7.51 -20.75 -10.90
CA ASN A 134 -7.83 -19.42 -11.41
C ASN A 134 -7.09 -18.31 -10.64
N ASP A 135 -6.29 -17.53 -11.35
CA ASP A 135 -5.51 -16.37 -10.85
C ASP A 135 -6.40 -15.15 -10.58
N ASN A 136 -7.57 -15.32 -9.99
CA ASN A 136 -8.61 -14.29 -10.03
C ASN A 136 -8.74 -13.53 -8.71
N TRP A 137 -8.13 -14.02 -7.65
CA TRP A 137 -8.37 -13.54 -6.30
C TRP A 137 -7.17 -12.77 -5.78
N VAL A 138 -7.45 -11.65 -5.12
CA VAL A 138 -6.48 -10.80 -4.41
C VAL A 138 -6.84 -10.77 -2.93
N ARG A 139 -5.84 -10.79 -2.08
CA ARG A 139 -6.06 -10.66 -0.64
C ARG A 139 -6.55 -9.26 -0.29
N VAL A 140 -7.47 -9.20 0.65
CA VAL A 140 -8.07 -7.97 1.16
C VAL A 140 -8.18 -8.02 2.68
N VAL A 141 -8.35 -6.84 3.26
CA VAL A 141 -8.69 -6.68 4.69
C VAL A 141 -10.12 -6.18 4.78
N SER A 142 -10.93 -6.83 5.62
CA SER A 142 -12.32 -6.43 5.87
C SER A 142 -12.40 -5.24 6.85
N PRO A 143 -13.56 -4.59 6.98
CA PRO A 143 -13.78 -3.55 8.00
C PRO A 143 -13.46 -4.00 9.43
N SER A 144 -13.66 -5.27 9.75
CA SER A 144 -13.32 -5.84 11.06
C SER A 144 -11.87 -6.29 11.22
N GLY A 145 -11.01 -6.07 10.17
CA GLY A 145 -9.61 -6.46 10.17
C GLY A 145 -9.37 -7.93 9.83
N ILE A 146 -10.37 -8.66 9.36
CA ILE A 146 -10.24 -10.06 8.93
C ILE A 146 -9.64 -10.11 7.53
N LEU A 147 -8.69 -11.02 7.32
CA LEU A 147 -8.11 -11.29 6.02
C LEU A 147 -9.06 -12.15 5.20
N SER A 148 -9.33 -11.70 3.98
CA SER A 148 -10.20 -12.37 3.01
C SER A 148 -9.63 -12.24 1.61
N ASN A 149 -10.39 -12.63 0.61
CA ASN A 149 -10.05 -12.43 -0.80
C ASN A 149 -11.25 -11.90 -1.57
N ILE A 150 -10.97 -11.11 -2.60
CA ILE A 150 -11.97 -10.58 -3.51
C ILE A 150 -11.44 -10.74 -4.94
N TYR A 151 -12.37 -10.94 -5.88
CA TYR A 151 -12.08 -11.03 -7.30
C TYR A 151 -11.50 -9.70 -7.81
N TYR A 152 -10.46 -9.74 -8.65
CA TYR A 152 -9.70 -8.58 -9.09
C TYR A 152 -10.51 -7.48 -9.79
N ASP A 153 -11.67 -7.79 -10.34
CA ASP A 153 -12.51 -6.84 -11.08
C ASP A 153 -13.62 -6.18 -10.26
N PHE A 154 -13.73 -6.48 -8.96
CA PHE A 154 -14.67 -5.78 -8.08
C PHE A 154 -14.27 -4.33 -7.89
N TYR A 155 -15.25 -3.42 -7.97
CA TYR A 155 -15.04 -1.98 -7.89
C TYR A 155 -15.13 -1.40 -6.48
N ASN A 156 -15.83 -2.06 -5.55
CA ASN A 156 -16.14 -1.52 -4.22
C ASN A 156 -15.10 -1.92 -3.19
N VAL A 157 -13.82 -1.77 -3.51
CA VAL A 157 -12.71 -2.11 -2.62
C VAL A 157 -11.76 -0.93 -2.53
N GLY A 158 -11.45 -0.51 -1.31
CA GLY A 158 -10.63 0.66 -1.04
C GLY A 158 -9.14 0.46 -1.36
N VAL A 159 -8.45 1.56 -1.49
CA VAL A 159 -7.01 1.61 -1.82
C VAL A 159 -6.27 2.43 -0.78
N ARG A 160 -5.30 1.80 -0.12
CA ARG A 160 -4.39 2.41 0.85
C ARG A 160 -2.95 2.33 0.32
N PRO A 161 -2.45 3.37 -0.36
CA PRO A 161 -1.09 3.38 -0.86
C PRO A 161 -0.04 3.18 0.24
N PHE A 162 1.01 2.47 -0.12
CA PHE A 162 2.21 2.24 0.67
C PHE A 162 3.38 2.95 0.01
N CYS A 163 4.14 3.77 0.76
CA CYS A 163 5.37 4.40 0.28
C CYS A 163 6.44 4.42 1.37
N ILE A 164 7.69 4.59 0.96
CA ILE A 164 8.83 4.77 1.87
C ILE A 164 9.42 6.15 1.64
N LEU A 165 9.58 6.89 2.73
CA LEU A 165 10.01 8.27 2.73
C LEU A 165 11.35 8.42 3.45
N ASN A 166 12.22 9.26 2.90
CA ASN A 166 13.45 9.61 3.56
C ASN A 166 13.14 10.26 4.93
N SER A 167 13.76 9.74 5.99
CA SER A 167 13.55 10.23 7.36
C SER A 167 13.90 11.73 7.52
N ASN A 168 14.75 12.26 6.66
CA ASN A 168 15.17 13.67 6.70
C ASN A 168 14.02 14.66 6.52
N ILE A 169 12.91 14.26 5.86
CA ILE A 169 11.77 15.16 5.68
C ILE A 169 11.04 15.47 6.99
N PHE A 170 11.25 14.67 8.02
CA PHE A 170 10.61 14.80 9.33
C PHE A 170 11.49 15.55 10.36
N VAL A 171 12.71 15.93 10.00
CA VAL A 171 13.62 16.66 10.88
C VAL A 171 13.34 18.15 10.75
N SER A 172 13.03 18.81 11.87
CA SER A 172 12.92 20.28 11.92
C SER A 172 14.29 20.89 11.63
N ARG A 173 14.37 21.82 10.68
CA ARG A 173 15.54 22.67 10.43
C ARG A 173 15.51 23.89 11.30
#